data_ecab059d18b120ce23fe7087ebcabe59
#
_entry.id   ecab059d18b120ce23fe7087ebcabe59
#
_cell.length_a   1.000
_cell.length_b   1.000
_cell.length_c   1.000
_cell.angle_alpha   90.00
_cell.angle_beta   90.00
_cell.angle_gamma   90.00
#
_symmetry.space_group_name_H-M   'P 1'
#
loop_
_entity.id
_entity.type
_entity.pdbx_description
1 polymer ?
#
loop_
_entity_poly.entity_id
_entity_poly.type
_entity_poly.pdbx_seq_one_letter_code
_entity_poly.pdbx_strand_id
1 'polypeptide(L)'
;MKVGFVIQRYGTEILGGAEFLCRLLAERLASRHQVEVLTTCARDYITWANEYPEGLDRVRGVNVRRFPTTETRDIAEFDKYSAWIFNNPHTRQDEMEWLRRQGPWAPSLQEHLERHAQSYDVLVFFTYL
;
A
#
# COMPACT_ATOMS: atom_id res chain seq x y z
N MET A 1 19.56 -11.74 3.94
CA MET A 1 18.40 -11.84 3.03
C MET A 1 17.77 -10.47 2.91
N LYS A 2 17.36 -10.08 1.74
CA LYS A 2 16.65 -8.82 1.52
C LYS A 2 15.15 -9.09 1.42
N VAL A 3 14.38 -8.55 2.36
CA VAL A 3 12.93 -8.75 2.49
C VAL A 3 12.22 -7.42 2.22
N GLY A 4 11.28 -7.44 1.28
CA GLY A 4 10.39 -6.32 1.02
C GLY A 4 8.99 -6.60 1.55
N PHE A 5 8.44 -5.69 2.33
CA PHE A 5 7.04 -5.72 2.74
C PHE A 5 6.26 -4.69 1.94
N VAL A 6 5.17 -5.11 1.32
CA VAL A 6 4.29 -4.22 0.55
C VAL A 6 2.99 -4.05 1.31
N ILE A 7 2.67 -2.82 1.67
CA ILE A 7 1.48 -2.50 2.47
C ILE A 7 0.95 -1.11 2.11
N GLN A 8 -0.35 -0.93 2.26
CA GLN A 8 -1.05 0.32 1.88
C GLN A 8 -0.61 1.53 2.70
N ARG A 9 -0.42 1.35 4.01
CA ARG A 9 -0.03 2.42 4.94
C ARG A 9 0.98 1.87 5.93
N TYR A 10 1.90 2.73 6.37
CA TYR A 10 2.91 2.33 7.35
C TYR A 10 3.35 3.53 8.18
N GLY A 11 3.28 3.40 9.50
CA GLY A 11 3.69 4.45 10.43
C GLY A 11 3.34 4.08 11.87
N THR A 12 3.98 4.76 12.82
CA THR A 12 3.75 4.50 14.25
C THR A 12 2.37 4.95 14.73
N GLU A 13 1.77 5.90 14.05
CA GLU A 13 0.43 6.43 14.37
C GLU A 13 -0.70 5.70 13.63
N ILE A 14 -0.38 4.69 12.82
CA ILE A 14 -1.37 3.91 12.08
C ILE A 14 -1.76 2.67 12.90
N LEU A 15 -3.03 2.55 13.21
CA LEU A 15 -3.56 1.56 14.17
C LEU A 15 -4.28 0.37 13.54
N GLY A 16 -4.26 0.21 12.22
CA GLY A 16 -4.88 -0.94 11.56
C GLY A 16 -4.19 -2.25 11.94
N GLY A 17 -4.95 -3.35 11.98
CA GLY A 17 -4.41 -4.66 12.38
C GLY A 17 -3.32 -5.19 11.47
N ALA A 18 -3.52 -5.11 10.16
CA ALA A 18 -2.52 -5.54 9.18
C ALA A 18 -1.27 -4.65 9.24
N GLU A 19 -1.46 -3.35 9.36
CA GLU A 19 -0.37 -2.37 9.47
C GLU A 19 0.45 -2.59 10.75
N PHE A 20 -0.21 -2.86 11.85
CA PHE A 20 0.46 -3.15 13.12
C PHE A 20 1.27 -4.44 13.03
N LEU A 21 0.70 -5.50 12.47
CA LEU A 21 1.40 -6.78 12.28
C LEU A 21 2.61 -6.61 11.36
N CYS A 22 2.44 -5.91 10.24
CA CYS A 22 3.53 -5.62 9.31
C CYS A 22 4.67 -4.89 10.01
N ARG A 23 4.35 -3.88 10.81
CA ARG A 23 5.35 -3.11 11.54
C ARG A 23 6.13 -3.97 12.55
N LEU A 24 5.44 -4.79 13.33
CA LEU A 24 6.10 -5.69 14.28
C LEU A 24 7.04 -6.67 13.58
N LEU A 25 6.61 -7.26 12.48
CA LEU A 25 7.44 -8.19 11.72
C LEU A 25 8.64 -7.49 11.09
N ALA A 26 8.43 -6.33 10.49
CA ALA A 26 9.51 -5.55 9.87
C ALA A 26 10.56 -5.15 10.92
N GLU A 27 10.12 -4.62 12.06
CA GLU A 27 11.03 -4.22 13.15
C GLU A 27 11.85 -5.41 13.67
N ARG A 28 11.23 -6.58 13.84
CA ARG A 28 11.92 -7.78 14.32
C ARG A 28 12.91 -8.33 13.29
N LEU A 29 12.52 -8.38 12.03
CA LEU A 29 13.38 -8.92 10.98
C LEU A 29 14.53 -7.97 10.64
N ALA A 30 14.36 -6.67 10.80
CA ALA A 30 15.40 -5.68 10.51
C ALA A 30 16.67 -5.85 11.37
N SER A 31 16.58 -6.53 12.49
CA SER A 31 17.76 -6.84 13.33
C SER A 31 18.66 -7.92 12.74
N ARG A 32 18.16 -8.73 11.80
CA ARG A 32 18.87 -9.88 11.23
C ARG A 32 18.93 -9.88 9.71
N HIS A 33 18.08 -9.13 9.08
CA HIS A 33 17.93 -9.09 7.62
C HIS A 33 17.85 -7.65 7.13
N GLN A 34 18.13 -7.46 5.86
CA GLN A 34 17.88 -6.19 5.19
C GLN A 34 16.39 -6.09 4.89
N VAL A 35 15.69 -5.22 5.58
CA VAL A 35 14.23 -5.04 5.44
C VAL A 35 13.92 -3.68 4.84
N GLU A 36 13.04 -3.67 3.86
CA GLU A 36 12.48 -2.44 3.28
C GLU A 36 10.96 -2.56 3.22
N VAL A 37 10.27 -1.54 3.71
CA VAL A 37 8.82 -1.44 3.56
C VAL A 37 8.51 -0.54 2.38
N LEU A 38 7.70 -1.05 1.47
CA LEU A 38 7.22 -0.35 0.27
C LEU A 38 5.76 0.00 0.51
N THR A 39 5.46 1.29 0.60
CA THR A 39 4.13 1.75 1.00
C THR A 39 3.76 3.05 0.30
N THR A 40 2.58 3.56 0.58
CA THR A 40 2.14 4.84 0.03
C THR A 40 2.44 6.00 0.97
N CYS A 41 2.17 7.22 0.48
CA CYS A 41 2.22 8.43 1.30
C CYS A 41 0.91 8.65 2.07
N ALA A 42 -0.06 7.76 1.96
CA ALA A 42 -1.33 7.90 2.64
C ALA A 42 -1.22 7.54 4.12
N ARG A 43 -1.86 8.34 4.96
CA ARG A 43 -2.01 8.09 6.37
C ARG A 43 -3.43 7.64 6.71
N ASP A 44 -4.41 8.21 6.04
CA ASP A 44 -5.83 7.97 6.18
C ASP A 44 -6.30 6.96 5.12
N TYR A 45 -7.04 5.93 5.55
CA TYR A 45 -7.57 4.91 4.65
C TYR A 45 -8.92 5.30 4.00
N ILE A 46 -9.50 6.41 4.38
CA ILE A 46 -10.78 6.86 3.80
C ILE A 46 -10.52 7.52 2.45
N THR A 47 -9.63 8.48 2.41
CA THR A 47 -9.35 9.28 1.22
C THR A 47 -8.10 8.87 0.46
N TRP A 48 -7.16 8.20 1.11
CA TRP A 48 -5.82 7.92 0.58
C TRP A 48 -5.02 9.18 0.22
N ALA A 49 -5.29 10.29 0.90
CA ALA A 49 -4.56 11.54 0.66
C ALA A 49 -3.09 11.39 1.04
N ASN A 50 -2.22 12.02 0.24
CA ASN A 50 -0.78 12.02 0.51
C ASN A 50 -0.47 12.95 1.67
N GLU A 51 -0.22 12.37 2.84
CA GLU A 51 0.08 13.11 4.08
C GLU A 51 1.52 12.93 4.53
N TYR A 52 2.18 11.84 4.12
CA TYR A 52 3.61 11.65 4.33
C TYR A 52 4.39 12.12 3.11
N PRO A 53 5.62 12.65 3.29
CA PRO A 53 6.50 12.95 2.17
C PRO A 53 6.84 11.69 1.37
N GLU A 54 6.91 11.81 0.04
CA GLU A 54 7.39 10.72 -0.79
C GLU A 54 8.90 10.52 -0.63
N GLY A 55 9.35 9.31 -0.96
CA GLY A 55 10.77 8.96 -0.95
C GLY A 55 11.16 8.11 0.23
N LEU A 56 12.42 8.20 0.62
CA LEU A 56 12.99 7.38 1.67
C LEU A 56 12.69 7.95 3.04
N ASP A 57 12.31 7.06 3.94
CA ASP A 57 12.03 7.36 5.34
C ASP A 57 12.61 6.24 6.21
N ARG A 58 12.67 6.47 7.50
CA ARG A 58 13.08 5.47 8.47
C ARG A 58 12.16 5.52 9.68
N VAL A 59 11.49 4.40 9.94
CA VAL A 59 10.53 4.28 11.04
C VAL A 59 11.00 3.17 11.98
N ARG A 60 11.37 3.53 13.20
CA ARG A 60 11.88 2.60 14.22
C ARG A 60 12.96 1.65 13.70
N GLY A 61 13.93 2.21 12.97
CA GLY A 61 15.06 1.44 12.43
C GLY A 61 14.77 0.66 11.15
N VAL A 62 13.56 0.71 10.64
CA VAL A 62 13.16 0.07 9.38
C VAL A 62 13.20 1.07 8.23
N ASN A 63 13.83 0.69 7.13
CA ASN A 63 13.83 1.52 5.92
C ASN A 63 12.46 1.45 5.26
N VAL A 64 11.91 2.62 4.97
CA VAL A 64 10.58 2.77 4.35
C VAL A 64 10.73 3.58 3.07
N ARG A 65 10.11 3.10 2.01
CA ARG A 65 10.04 3.83 0.75
C ARG A 65 8.57 4.14 0.47
N ARG A 66 8.26 5.44 0.36
CA ARG A 66 6.90 5.94 0.20
C ARG A 66 6.66 6.44 -1.21
N PHE A 67 5.57 5.98 -1.79
CA PHE A 67 5.13 6.33 -3.13
C PHE A 67 3.82 7.11 -3.06
N PRO A 68 3.69 8.21 -3.82
CA PRO A 68 2.46 8.99 -3.77
C PRO A 68 1.30 8.24 -4.42
N THR A 69 0.11 8.45 -3.88
CA THR A 69 -1.13 8.13 -4.59
C THR A 69 -1.40 9.22 -5.61
N THR A 70 -1.90 8.86 -6.78
CA THR A 70 -2.24 9.82 -7.83
C THR A 70 -3.69 10.28 -7.77
N GLU A 71 -4.50 9.59 -6.98
CA GLU A 71 -5.92 9.89 -6.83
C GLU A 71 -6.33 9.77 -5.37
N THR A 72 -7.21 10.65 -4.92
CA THR A 72 -7.91 10.50 -3.65
C THR A 72 -9.21 9.76 -3.86
N ARG A 73 -9.70 9.10 -2.81
CA ARG A 73 -10.99 8.41 -2.84
C ARG A 73 -12.07 9.28 -2.21
N ASP A 74 -13.14 9.48 -2.95
CA ASP A 74 -14.41 9.95 -2.40
C ASP A 74 -15.21 8.71 -1.98
N ILE A 75 -15.35 8.50 -0.68
CA ILE A 75 -15.95 7.28 -0.16
C ILE A 75 -17.43 7.15 -0.57
N ALA A 76 -18.17 8.25 -0.63
CA ALA A 76 -19.58 8.22 -1.01
C ALA A 76 -19.75 7.82 -2.48
N GLU A 77 -18.95 8.38 -3.37
CA GLU A 77 -18.95 8.01 -4.79
C GLU A 77 -18.47 6.58 -4.99
N PHE A 78 -17.46 6.15 -4.25
CA PHE A 78 -17.00 4.78 -4.30
C PHE A 78 -18.06 3.79 -3.84
N ASP A 79 -18.79 4.10 -2.76
CA ASP A 79 -19.86 3.24 -2.25
C ASP A 79 -21.00 3.08 -3.27
N LYS A 80 -21.36 4.15 -3.98
CA LYS A 80 -22.33 4.09 -5.06
C LYS A 80 -21.88 3.17 -6.20
N TYR A 81 -20.62 3.31 -6.60
CA TYR A 81 -20.07 2.48 -7.67
C TYR A 81 -19.98 1.02 -7.25
N SER A 82 -19.57 0.74 -6.02
CA SER A 82 -19.54 -0.61 -5.44
C SER A 82 -20.92 -1.24 -5.42
N ALA A 83 -21.93 -0.51 -4.97
CA ALA A 83 -23.31 -0.99 -4.96
C ALA A 83 -23.80 -1.34 -6.37
N TRP A 84 -23.47 -0.51 -7.36
CA TRP A 84 -23.82 -0.78 -8.73
C TRP A 84 -23.14 -2.05 -9.26
N ILE A 85 -21.83 -2.18 -9.06
CA ILE A 85 -21.06 -3.34 -9.54
C ILE A 85 -21.57 -4.66 -8.94
N PHE A 86 -21.83 -4.67 -7.62
CA PHE A 86 -22.27 -5.90 -6.94
C PHE A 86 -23.72 -6.29 -7.25
N ASN A 87 -24.53 -5.38 -7.77
CA ASN A 87 -25.95 -5.61 -8.02
C ASN A 87 -26.33 -5.63 -9.50
N ASN A 88 -25.38 -5.47 -10.41
CA ASN A 88 -25.66 -5.40 -11.85
C ASN A 88 -24.66 -6.23 -12.65
N PRO A 89 -25.03 -6.71 -13.84
CA PRO A 89 -24.09 -7.25 -14.80
C PRO A 89 -23.02 -6.20 -15.12
N HIS A 90 -21.77 -6.62 -15.16
CA HIS A 90 -20.65 -5.71 -15.40
C HIS A 90 -19.53 -6.44 -16.14
N THR A 91 -18.59 -5.67 -16.69
CA THR A 91 -17.46 -6.18 -17.44
C THR A 91 -16.23 -6.29 -16.55
N ARG A 92 -15.19 -7.00 -17.04
CA ARG A 92 -13.89 -7.00 -16.39
C ARG A 92 -13.29 -5.59 -16.29
N GLN A 93 -13.54 -4.75 -17.28
CA GLN A 93 -13.08 -3.36 -17.26
C GLN A 93 -13.73 -2.57 -16.12
N ASP A 94 -15.01 -2.84 -15.83
CA ASP A 94 -15.67 -2.24 -14.67
C ASP A 94 -15.03 -2.69 -13.35
N GLU A 95 -14.63 -3.95 -13.25
CA GLU A 95 -13.92 -4.48 -12.07
C GLU A 95 -12.57 -3.83 -11.90
N MET A 96 -11.82 -3.62 -12.97
CA MET A 96 -10.54 -2.92 -12.91
C MET A 96 -10.72 -1.46 -12.47
N GLU A 97 -11.76 -0.80 -12.94
CA GLU A 97 -12.13 0.55 -12.49
C GLU A 97 -12.51 0.56 -11.01
N TRP A 98 -13.20 -0.47 -10.53
CA TRP A 98 -13.53 -0.62 -9.12
C TRP A 98 -12.26 -0.71 -8.26
N LEU A 99 -11.27 -1.51 -8.69
CA LEU A 99 -9.98 -1.61 -8.00
C LEU A 99 -9.26 -0.26 -7.95
N ARG A 100 -9.26 0.48 -9.07
CA ARG A 100 -8.65 1.80 -9.13
C ARG A 100 -9.32 2.77 -8.16
N ARG A 101 -10.63 2.78 -8.10
CA ARG A 101 -11.40 3.65 -7.19
C ARG A 101 -11.30 3.21 -5.74
N GLN A 102 -11.18 1.90 -5.50
CA GLN A 102 -10.92 1.37 -4.16
C GLN A 102 -9.63 1.95 -3.59
N GLY A 103 -8.57 1.93 -4.39
CA GLY A 103 -7.27 2.44 -3.99
C GLY A 103 -6.60 1.64 -2.87
N PRO A 104 -5.48 2.13 -2.38
CA PRO A 104 -4.79 3.32 -2.89
C PRO A 104 -4.22 3.09 -4.30
N TRP A 105 -4.32 4.08 -5.16
CA TRP A 105 -3.80 4.00 -6.50
C TRP A 105 -2.42 4.67 -6.58
N ALA A 106 -1.37 3.87 -6.59
CA ALA A 106 0.02 4.32 -6.55
C ALA A 106 0.83 3.69 -7.68
N PRO A 107 0.72 4.21 -8.92
CA PRO A 107 1.40 3.64 -10.09
C PRO A 107 2.92 3.56 -9.93
N SER A 108 3.55 4.51 -9.25
CA SER A 108 5.00 4.51 -9.04
C SER A 108 5.45 3.36 -8.12
N LEU A 109 4.61 2.93 -7.18
CA LEU A 109 4.87 1.74 -6.38
C LEU A 109 4.86 0.48 -7.25
N GLN A 110 3.85 0.36 -8.11
CA GLN A 110 3.76 -0.76 -9.05
C GLN A 110 4.98 -0.79 -9.97
N GLU A 111 5.35 0.35 -10.54
CA GLU A 111 6.51 0.47 -11.41
C GLU A 111 7.82 0.07 -10.69
N HIS A 112 7.97 0.49 -9.43
CA HIS A 112 9.12 0.10 -8.63
C HIS A 112 9.19 -1.41 -8.44
N LEU A 113 8.06 -2.05 -8.12
CA LEU A 113 7.99 -3.51 -7.98
C LEU A 113 8.34 -4.22 -9.28
N GLU A 114 7.82 -3.76 -10.41
CA GLU A 114 8.12 -4.35 -11.72
C GLU A 114 9.61 -4.26 -12.06
N ARG A 115 10.25 -3.13 -11.76
CA ARG A 115 11.66 -2.91 -12.08
C ARG A 115 12.62 -3.55 -11.09
N HIS A 116 12.24 -3.69 -9.82
CA HIS A 116 13.16 -4.04 -8.74
C HIS A 116 12.79 -5.32 -7.98
N ALA A 117 11.75 -6.05 -8.40
CA ALA A 117 11.34 -7.27 -7.71
C ALA A 117 12.48 -8.26 -7.51
N GLN A 118 13.35 -8.40 -8.50
CA GLN A 118 14.47 -9.34 -8.45
C GLN A 118 15.58 -8.94 -7.48
N SER A 119 15.59 -7.70 -7.00
CA SER A 119 16.54 -7.26 -5.98
C SER A 119 16.18 -7.72 -4.57
N TYR A 120 14.96 -8.23 -4.39
CA TYR A 120 14.49 -8.79 -3.12
C TYR A 120 14.56 -10.31 -3.17
N ASP A 121 14.95 -10.92 -2.06
CA ASP A 121 14.87 -12.38 -1.91
C ASP A 121 13.42 -12.82 -1.67
N VAL A 122 12.65 -11.99 -0.95
CA VAL A 122 11.24 -12.24 -0.65
C VAL A 122 10.47 -10.92 -0.69
N LEU A 123 9.31 -10.95 -1.33
CA LEU A 123 8.30 -9.89 -1.23
C LEU A 123 7.08 -10.43 -0.50
N VAL A 124 6.68 -9.75 0.55
CA VAL A 124 5.52 -10.10 1.37
C VAL A 124 4.47 -9.02 1.22
N PHE A 125 3.32 -9.40 0.69
CA PHE A 125 2.21 -8.48 0.50
C PHE A 125 1.24 -8.59 1.68
N PHE A 126 1.00 -7.48 2.33
CA PHE A 126 -0.02 -7.35 3.36
C PHE A 126 -1.27 -6.74 2.73
N THR A 127 -2.33 -7.50 2.69
CA THR A 127 -3.59 -7.19 2.04
C THR A 127 -3.56 -7.41 0.52
N TYR A 128 -4.66 -7.10 -0.09
CA TYR A 128 -5.02 -7.37 -1.49
C TYR A 128 -4.72 -6.18 -2.42
N LEU A 129 -3.56 -5.65 -2.36
CA LEU A 129 -3.17 -4.58 -3.30
C LEU A 129 -2.89 -5.13 -4.68
#